data_d45c4e99324a44b45b982cb7afd87d59
#
_entry.id   d45c4e99324a44b45b982cb7afd87d59
#
_cell.length_a   1.000
_cell.length_b   1.000
_cell.length_c   1.000
_cell.angle_alpha   90.00
_cell.angle_beta   90.00
_cell.angle_gamma   90.00
#
_symmetry.space_group_name_H-M   'P 1'
#
loop_
_entity.id
_entity.type
_entity.pdbx_description
1 polymer ?
#
loop_
_entity_poly.entity_id
_entity_poly.type
_entity_poly.pdbx_seq_one_letter_code
_entity_poly.pdbx_strand_id
1 'polypeptide(L)'
;AMKLSHKYLDIGADVIYGGNWSYKWIRALRDEYVPINSHVGLVPGNATWIGGFVAQGKTADKAIRILEHTLELQEAGAIGVELEVVPPKVAEVITKKVDIMTLSMGSGSGCDGQYLFANDVLGYTKGKIPRHARIYKDFKKEFEKLQSERVNAFKEFHSDTVNKKFNDPKITV
;
A
#
# COMPACT_ATOMS: atom_id res chain seq x y z
N ALA A 1 -12.42 2.92 -17.00
CA ALA A 1 -11.34 3.68 -16.37
C ALA A 1 -11.70 5.14 -16.30
N MET A 2 -11.84 5.86 -17.42
CA MET A 2 -12.09 7.32 -17.53
C MET A 2 -13.17 7.84 -16.57
N LYS A 3 -14.44 7.38 -16.72
CA LYS A 3 -15.55 7.80 -15.85
C LYS A 3 -15.30 7.57 -14.35
N LEU A 4 -14.57 6.50 -14.00
CA LEU A 4 -14.25 6.20 -12.61
C LEU A 4 -13.13 7.10 -12.09
N SER A 5 -12.14 7.40 -12.91
CA SER A 5 -11.04 8.31 -12.56
C SER A 5 -11.57 9.70 -12.25
N HIS A 6 -12.41 10.27 -13.13
CA HIS A 6 -13.04 11.57 -12.86
C HIS A 6 -13.88 11.57 -11.58
N LYS A 7 -14.65 10.49 -11.34
CA LYS A 7 -15.42 10.36 -10.09
C LYS A 7 -14.52 10.43 -8.84
N TYR A 8 -13.32 9.82 -8.88
CA TYR A 8 -12.40 9.89 -7.76
C TYR A 8 -11.75 11.27 -7.62
N LEU A 9 -11.41 11.92 -8.73
CA LEU A 9 -10.92 13.31 -8.70
C LEU A 9 -11.97 14.27 -8.15
N ASP A 10 -13.25 14.12 -8.55
CA ASP A 10 -14.37 14.94 -8.07
C ASP A 10 -14.57 14.84 -6.54
N ILE A 11 -14.25 13.71 -5.93
CA ILE A 11 -14.34 13.53 -4.47
C ILE A 11 -13.02 13.81 -3.75
N GLY A 12 -12.03 14.39 -4.43
CA GLY A 12 -10.81 14.93 -3.84
C GLY A 12 -9.56 14.04 -3.94
N ALA A 13 -9.53 13.06 -4.85
CA ALA A 13 -8.28 12.37 -5.14
C ALA A 13 -7.36 13.27 -5.98
N ASP A 14 -6.09 13.36 -5.62
CA ASP A 14 -5.09 14.12 -6.38
C ASP A 14 -4.48 13.32 -7.53
N VAL A 15 -4.40 12.00 -7.37
CA VAL A 15 -3.74 11.07 -8.32
C VAL A 15 -4.51 9.76 -8.39
N ILE A 16 -4.61 9.19 -9.58
CA ILE A 16 -5.18 7.87 -9.79
C ILE A 16 -4.05 6.83 -9.92
N TYR A 17 -4.14 5.77 -9.14
CA TYR A 17 -3.20 4.66 -9.23
C TYR A 17 -3.58 3.75 -10.40
N GLY A 18 -2.76 3.75 -11.44
CA GLY A 18 -2.98 3.00 -12.68
C GLY A 18 -2.41 1.58 -12.67
N GLY A 19 -1.58 1.25 -11.70
CA GLY A 19 -0.98 -0.07 -11.55
C GLY A 19 -0.30 -0.55 -12.85
N ASN A 20 -0.82 -1.61 -13.45
CA ASN A 20 -0.31 -2.22 -14.68
C ASN A 20 -1.06 -1.79 -15.96
N TRP A 21 -1.61 -0.60 -15.99
CA TRP A 21 -2.29 -0.11 -17.19
C TRP A 21 -1.31 0.08 -18.36
N SER A 22 -1.78 -0.23 -19.57
CA SER A 22 -0.98 -0.06 -20.78
C SER A 22 -0.75 1.43 -21.08
N TYR A 23 0.32 1.73 -21.80
CA TYR A 23 0.63 3.09 -22.27
C TYR A 23 -0.52 3.76 -23.01
N LYS A 24 -1.30 2.96 -23.77
CA LYS A 24 -2.51 3.46 -24.47
C LYS A 24 -3.53 4.05 -23.49
N TRP A 25 -3.76 3.37 -22.37
CA TRP A 25 -4.68 3.85 -21.35
C TRP A 25 -4.13 5.07 -20.60
N ILE A 26 -2.84 5.07 -20.31
CA ILE A 26 -2.18 6.21 -19.65
C ILE A 26 -2.27 7.45 -20.54
N ARG A 27 -1.96 7.34 -21.84
CA ARG A 27 -2.10 8.46 -22.80
C ARG A 27 -3.55 8.97 -22.86
N ALA A 28 -4.52 8.08 -22.96
CA ALA A 28 -5.92 8.47 -23.02
C ALA A 28 -6.40 9.22 -21.75
N LEU A 29 -5.92 8.82 -20.59
CA LEU A 29 -6.24 9.49 -19.33
C LEU A 29 -5.49 10.81 -19.18
N ARG A 30 -4.21 10.88 -19.57
CA ARG A 30 -3.46 12.12 -19.64
C ARG A 30 -4.14 13.16 -20.53
N ASP A 31 -4.65 12.74 -21.69
CA ASP A 31 -5.33 13.63 -22.63
C ASP A 31 -6.63 14.22 -22.05
N GLU A 32 -7.16 13.56 -21.01
CA GLU A 32 -8.31 14.02 -20.20
C GLU A 32 -7.87 14.65 -18.86
N TYR A 33 -6.61 15.04 -18.74
CA TYR A 33 -6.03 15.67 -17.55
C TYR A 33 -6.13 14.84 -16.27
N VAL A 34 -6.19 13.50 -16.37
CA VAL A 34 -6.19 12.59 -15.22
C VAL A 34 -4.74 12.28 -14.82
N PRO A 35 -4.27 12.71 -13.65
CA PRO A 35 -2.93 12.40 -13.17
C PRO A 35 -2.83 10.93 -12.77
N ILE A 36 -1.82 10.21 -13.31
CA ILE A 36 -1.64 8.77 -13.13
C ILE A 36 -0.32 8.46 -12.45
N ASN A 37 -0.36 7.68 -11.36
CA ASN A 37 0.78 6.97 -10.83
C ASN A 37 0.78 5.52 -11.35
N SER A 38 1.86 5.13 -12.00
CA SER A 38 2.04 3.79 -12.58
C SER A 38 2.84 2.87 -11.65
N HIS A 39 3.20 1.67 -12.12
CA HIS A 39 3.85 0.65 -11.32
C HIS A 39 4.85 -0.14 -12.15
N VAL A 40 6.06 -0.34 -11.62
CA VAL A 40 7.11 -1.18 -12.23
C VAL A 40 7.76 -2.09 -11.18
N GLY A 41 8.51 -3.07 -11.64
CA GLY A 41 9.13 -4.08 -10.78
C GLY A 41 8.20 -5.26 -10.53
N LEU A 42 7.95 -5.58 -9.28
CA LEU A 42 6.99 -6.64 -8.91
C LEU A 42 5.57 -6.09 -8.99
N VAL A 43 4.96 -6.17 -10.16
CA VAL A 43 3.55 -5.83 -10.37
C VAL A 43 2.70 -7.07 -10.09
N PRO A 44 1.90 -7.11 -9.00
CA PRO A 44 1.17 -8.33 -8.60
C PRO A 44 0.29 -8.92 -9.70
N GLY A 45 -0.40 -8.07 -10.47
CA GLY A 45 -1.21 -8.50 -11.62
C GLY A 45 -0.43 -9.22 -12.72
N ASN A 46 0.89 -9.05 -12.76
CA ASN A 46 1.79 -9.67 -13.74
C ASN A 46 2.59 -10.85 -13.15
N ALA A 47 2.33 -11.26 -11.89
CA ALA A 47 3.14 -12.25 -11.18
C ALA A 47 3.35 -13.56 -11.97
N THR A 48 2.33 -14.06 -12.66
CA THR A 48 2.41 -15.26 -13.50
C THR A 48 3.45 -15.10 -14.63
N TRP A 49 3.57 -13.90 -15.19
CA TRP A 49 4.48 -13.63 -16.31
C TRP A 49 5.93 -13.37 -15.88
N ILE A 50 6.14 -12.97 -14.64
CA ILE A 50 7.46 -12.57 -14.11
C ILE A 50 8.08 -13.62 -13.17
N GLY A 51 7.47 -14.79 -13.05
CA GLY A 51 7.99 -15.89 -12.22
C GLY A 51 7.55 -15.84 -10.75
N GLY A 52 6.40 -15.23 -10.45
CA GLY A 52 5.82 -15.14 -9.12
C GLY A 52 6.20 -13.85 -8.38
N PHE A 53 6.00 -13.86 -7.07
CA PHE A 53 6.32 -12.71 -6.19
C PHE A 53 7.82 -12.66 -5.86
N VAL A 54 8.61 -12.28 -6.86
CA VAL A 54 10.09 -12.22 -6.77
C VAL A 54 10.61 -10.86 -7.18
N ALA A 55 11.73 -10.45 -6.57
CA ALA A 55 12.39 -9.18 -6.90
C ALA A 55 12.78 -9.11 -8.38
N GLN A 56 12.45 -8.01 -9.00
CA GLN A 56 12.71 -7.71 -10.40
C GLN A 56 13.95 -6.81 -10.57
N GLY A 57 14.66 -6.92 -11.70
CA GLY A 57 15.82 -6.06 -11.98
C GLY A 57 17.14 -6.54 -11.36
N LYS A 58 17.28 -7.83 -11.01
CA LYS A 58 18.51 -8.38 -10.41
C LYS A 58 19.69 -8.55 -11.38
N THR A 59 19.43 -8.55 -12.68
CA THR A 59 20.47 -8.58 -13.73
C THR A 59 20.48 -7.27 -14.48
N ALA A 60 21.59 -6.93 -15.13
CA ALA A 60 21.72 -5.72 -15.91
C ALA A 60 20.60 -5.58 -16.95
N ASP A 61 20.35 -6.64 -17.73
CA ASP A 61 19.27 -6.62 -18.75
C ASP A 61 17.89 -6.35 -18.15
N LYS A 62 17.59 -7.00 -17.01
CA LYS A 62 16.30 -6.78 -16.33
C LYS A 62 16.20 -5.38 -15.72
N ALA A 63 17.29 -4.83 -15.21
CA ALA A 63 17.34 -3.48 -14.68
C ALA A 63 17.12 -2.44 -15.80
N ILE A 64 17.78 -2.62 -16.95
CA ILE A 64 17.60 -1.77 -18.15
C ILE A 64 16.15 -1.80 -18.61
N ARG A 65 15.53 -2.97 -18.70
CA ARG A 65 14.11 -3.08 -19.09
C ARG A 65 13.17 -2.35 -18.14
N ILE A 66 13.45 -2.34 -16.82
CA ILE A 66 12.64 -1.58 -15.86
C ILE A 66 12.82 -0.09 -16.10
N LEU A 67 14.04 0.38 -16.34
CA LEU A 67 14.30 1.78 -16.67
C LEU A 67 13.60 2.19 -17.96
N GLU A 68 13.74 1.42 -19.04
CA GLU A 68 13.08 1.66 -20.32
C GLU A 68 11.56 1.74 -20.15
N HIS A 69 10.97 0.76 -19.45
CA HIS A 69 9.54 0.76 -19.13
C HIS A 69 9.12 2.01 -18.34
N THR A 70 9.94 2.46 -17.38
CA THR A 70 9.66 3.67 -16.60
C THR A 70 9.69 4.92 -17.46
N LEU A 71 10.67 5.03 -18.37
CA LEU A 71 10.75 6.13 -19.34
C LEU A 71 9.54 6.14 -20.30
N GLU A 72 9.12 4.98 -20.79
CA GLU A 72 7.92 4.87 -21.63
C GLU A 72 6.63 5.26 -20.89
N LEU A 73 6.53 4.96 -19.58
CA LEU A 73 5.42 5.40 -18.73
C LEU A 73 5.43 6.93 -18.57
N GLN A 74 6.59 7.53 -18.36
CA GLN A 74 6.75 8.98 -18.32
C GLN A 74 6.33 9.62 -19.65
N GLU A 75 6.80 9.13 -20.79
CA GLU A 75 6.40 9.60 -22.12
C GLU A 75 4.90 9.44 -22.38
N ALA A 76 4.30 8.37 -21.85
CA ALA A 76 2.86 8.18 -21.93
C ALA A 76 2.07 9.19 -21.09
N GLY A 77 2.73 9.87 -20.15
CA GLY A 77 2.15 10.93 -19.32
C GLY A 77 1.82 10.49 -17.89
N ALA A 78 2.42 9.43 -17.40
CA ALA A 78 2.43 9.17 -15.97
C ALA A 78 3.15 10.29 -15.23
N ILE A 79 2.64 10.71 -14.07
CA ILE A 79 3.25 11.74 -13.22
C ILE A 79 4.07 11.13 -12.07
N GLY A 80 3.92 9.85 -11.85
CA GLY A 80 4.65 9.09 -10.85
C GLY A 80 4.69 7.61 -11.18
N VAL A 81 5.58 6.91 -10.50
CA VAL A 81 5.74 5.45 -10.62
C VAL A 81 6.12 4.83 -9.28
N GLU A 82 5.44 3.75 -8.93
CA GLU A 82 5.85 2.88 -7.85
C GLU A 82 6.88 1.87 -8.35
N LEU A 83 8.01 1.77 -7.62
CA LEU A 83 9.01 0.74 -7.82
C LEU A 83 8.87 -0.31 -6.71
N GLU A 84 8.28 -1.46 -7.04
CA GLU A 84 8.07 -2.53 -6.06
C GLU A 84 9.16 -3.61 -6.18
N VAL A 85 9.85 -3.84 -5.07
CA VAL A 85 10.85 -4.92 -4.88
C VAL A 85 11.90 -4.94 -6.01
N VAL A 86 12.40 -3.75 -6.36
CA VAL A 86 13.52 -3.52 -7.28
C VAL A 86 14.80 -3.35 -6.43
N PRO A 87 15.99 -3.85 -6.86
CA PRO A 87 17.22 -3.64 -6.10
C PRO A 87 17.49 -2.15 -5.83
N PRO A 88 17.88 -1.76 -4.60
CA PRO A 88 18.00 -0.35 -4.20
C PRO A 88 18.85 0.52 -5.13
N LYS A 89 19.99 0.00 -5.62
CA LYS A 89 20.86 0.72 -6.57
C LYS A 89 20.19 0.95 -7.92
N VAL A 90 19.36 0.00 -8.37
CA VAL A 90 18.61 0.15 -9.63
C VAL A 90 17.51 1.19 -9.47
N ALA A 91 16.76 1.15 -8.38
CA ALA A 91 15.74 2.14 -8.07
C ALA A 91 16.34 3.56 -7.98
N GLU A 92 17.47 3.73 -7.30
CA GLU A 92 18.20 5.01 -7.23
C GLU A 92 18.62 5.54 -8.62
N VAL A 93 19.11 4.65 -9.50
CA VAL A 93 19.47 5.03 -10.86
C VAL A 93 18.24 5.43 -11.67
N ILE A 94 17.14 4.70 -11.55
CA ILE A 94 15.87 5.05 -12.21
C ILE A 94 15.39 6.41 -11.75
N THR A 95 15.34 6.66 -10.45
CA THR A 95 14.94 7.97 -9.88
C THR A 95 15.75 9.12 -10.44
N LYS A 96 17.06 8.94 -10.63
CA LYS A 96 17.94 9.98 -11.23
C LYS A 96 17.76 10.18 -12.75
N LYS A 97 17.08 9.27 -13.43
CA LYS A 97 16.93 9.26 -14.89
C LYS A 97 15.54 9.66 -15.38
N VAL A 98 14.58 9.74 -14.49
CA VAL A 98 13.20 10.13 -14.82
C VAL A 98 12.87 11.47 -14.16
N ASP A 99 11.92 12.22 -14.74
CA ASP A 99 11.46 13.51 -14.23
C ASP A 99 10.13 13.37 -13.46
N ILE A 100 9.60 12.16 -13.36
CA ILE A 100 8.37 11.85 -12.62
C ILE A 100 8.68 11.37 -11.19
N MET A 101 7.72 11.55 -10.27
CA MET A 101 7.86 11.10 -8.89
C MET A 101 8.06 9.59 -8.79
N THR A 102 9.03 9.15 -8.01
CA THR A 102 9.29 7.73 -7.74
C THR A 102 8.93 7.36 -6.31
N LEU A 103 8.14 6.28 -6.16
CA LEU A 103 7.74 5.75 -4.86
C LEU A 103 8.32 4.36 -4.66
N SER A 104 9.08 4.17 -3.59
CA SER A 104 9.66 2.88 -3.25
C SER A 104 8.68 2.02 -2.44
N MET A 105 8.40 0.82 -2.91
CA MET A 105 7.85 -0.26 -2.08
C MET A 105 8.87 -1.40 -2.02
N GLY A 106 9.70 -1.38 -0.97
CA GLY A 106 10.76 -2.37 -0.79
C GLY A 106 11.95 -2.25 -1.75
N SER A 107 12.12 -1.07 -2.36
CA SER A 107 13.21 -0.77 -3.30
C SER A 107 14.29 0.16 -2.71
N GLY A 108 14.31 0.31 -1.40
CA GLY A 108 15.30 1.12 -0.69
C GLY A 108 14.90 2.59 -0.55
N SER A 109 15.83 3.42 -0.09
CA SER A 109 15.61 4.83 0.24
C SER A 109 15.97 5.81 -0.89
N GLY A 110 16.36 5.31 -2.05
CA GLY A 110 16.84 6.14 -3.16
C GLY A 110 15.76 6.70 -4.09
N CYS A 111 14.48 6.48 -3.78
CA CYS A 111 13.32 7.08 -4.45
C CYS A 111 12.88 8.36 -3.73
N ASP A 112 12.03 9.16 -4.38
CA ASP A 112 11.52 10.42 -3.83
C ASP A 112 10.60 10.20 -2.62
N GLY A 113 9.89 9.07 -2.58
CA GLY A 113 9.01 8.71 -1.48
C GLY A 113 9.03 7.23 -1.12
N GLN A 114 8.33 6.89 -0.03
CA GLN A 114 8.14 5.52 0.42
C GLN A 114 6.65 5.18 0.44
N TYR A 115 6.32 3.97 0.02
CA TYR A 115 4.97 3.44 0.07
C TYR A 115 4.92 2.16 0.90
N LEU A 116 4.05 2.12 1.89
CA LEU A 116 3.72 0.94 2.68
C LEU A 116 2.21 0.93 2.95
N PHE A 117 1.64 -0.27 3.07
CA PHE A 117 0.25 -0.40 3.48
C PHE A 117 0.04 0.04 4.92
N ALA A 118 -1.02 0.80 5.18
CA ALA A 118 -1.39 1.24 6.51
C ALA A 118 -1.52 0.08 7.51
N ASN A 119 -2.07 -1.07 7.07
CA ASN A 119 -2.18 -2.25 7.91
C ASN A 119 -0.82 -2.79 8.38
N ASP A 120 0.22 -2.70 7.54
CA ASP A 120 1.58 -3.11 7.91
C ASP A 120 2.20 -2.09 8.88
N VAL A 121 2.08 -0.80 8.56
CA VAL A 121 2.58 0.30 9.40
C VAL A 121 2.00 0.24 10.82
N LEU A 122 0.70 -0.04 10.91
CA LEU A 122 -0.06 -0.07 12.16
C LEU A 122 -0.09 -1.44 12.85
N GLY A 123 0.49 -2.47 12.23
CA GLY A 123 0.54 -3.81 12.81
C GLY A 123 -0.80 -4.54 12.83
N TYR A 124 -1.68 -4.28 11.85
CA TYR A 124 -2.96 -4.97 11.70
C TYR A 124 -2.90 -6.19 10.79
N THR A 125 -1.85 -6.32 9.99
CA THR A 125 -1.72 -7.40 8.99
C THR A 125 -1.85 -8.77 9.64
N LYS A 126 -2.77 -9.56 9.09
CA LYS A 126 -2.96 -10.95 9.50
C LYS A 126 -2.14 -11.86 8.58
N GLY A 127 -1.42 -12.81 9.16
CA GLY A 127 -0.62 -13.78 8.41
C GLY A 127 0.80 -13.30 8.12
N LYS A 128 1.32 -13.62 6.92
CA LYS A 128 2.70 -13.31 6.56
C LYS A 128 2.87 -11.84 6.20
N ILE A 129 3.68 -11.15 6.98
CA ILE A 129 4.07 -9.77 6.71
C ILE A 129 5.13 -9.75 5.60
N PRO A 130 5.01 -8.90 4.57
CA PRO A 130 6.03 -8.75 3.55
C PRO A 130 7.38 -8.35 4.14
N ARG A 131 8.49 -8.84 3.56
CA ARG A 131 9.85 -8.57 4.07
C ARG A 131 10.24 -7.10 4.07
N HIS A 132 9.63 -6.30 3.21
CA HIS A 132 9.85 -4.86 3.09
C HIS A 132 8.92 -4.04 3.99
N ALA A 133 7.91 -4.67 4.60
CA ALA A 133 7.01 -3.97 5.52
C ALA A 133 7.75 -3.63 6.82
N ARG A 134 7.44 -2.46 7.36
CA ARG A 134 7.94 -2.01 8.65
C ARG A 134 6.77 -1.67 9.56
N ILE A 135 6.72 -2.34 10.71
CA ILE A 135 5.72 -2.09 11.74
C ILE A 135 6.22 -0.98 12.65
N TYR A 136 5.47 0.10 12.75
CA TYR A 136 5.77 1.23 13.65
C TYR A 136 4.99 1.17 14.95
N LYS A 137 3.81 0.52 14.93
CA LYS A 137 2.96 0.31 16.10
C LYS A 137 2.22 -1.03 15.96
N ASP A 138 2.13 -1.80 17.03
CA ASP A 138 1.43 -3.09 17.06
C ASP A 138 0.02 -2.91 17.68
N PHE A 139 -0.86 -2.28 16.92
CA PHE A 139 -2.25 -2.08 17.37
C PHE A 139 -3.05 -3.37 17.46
N LYS A 140 -2.62 -4.44 16.80
CA LYS A 140 -3.28 -5.74 16.95
C LYS A 140 -3.24 -6.20 18.40
N LYS A 141 -2.08 -6.12 19.06
CA LYS A 141 -1.95 -6.47 20.49
C LYS A 141 -2.78 -5.57 21.39
N GLU A 142 -2.85 -4.29 21.10
CA GLU A 142 -3.67 -3.36 21.87
C GLU A 142 -5.17 -3.73 21.76
N PHE A 143 -5.64 -4.08 20.57
CA PHE A 143 -7.01 -4.54 20.38
C PHE A 143 -7.29 -5.87 21.04
N GLU A 144 -6.36 -6.83 21.01
CA GLU A 144 -6.50 -8.13 21.70
C GLU A 144 -6.60 -7.91 23.22
N LYS A 145 -5.80 -7.00 23.78
CA LYS A 145 -5.88 -6.62 25.19
C LYS A 145 -7.24 -6.01 25.52
N LEU A 146 -7.66 -4.99 24.75
CA LEU A 146 -8.95 -4.32 24.93
C LEU A 146 -10.12 -5.32 24.84
N GLN A 147 -10.05 -6.26 23.90
CA GLN A 147 -11.08 -7.29 23.78
C GLN A 147 -11.13 -8.23 25.00
N SER A 148 -9.97 -8.57 25.53
CA SER A 148 -9.90 -9.39 26.76
C SER A 148 -10.51 -8.66 27.96
N GLU A 149 -10.25 -7.37 28.09
CA GLU A 149 -10.84 -6.52 29.14
C GLU A 149 -12.36 -6.41 29.00
N ARG A 150 -12.87 -6.24 27.77
CA ARG A 150 -14.32 -6.27 27.51
C ARG A 150 -14.97 -7.60 27.92
N VAL A 151 -14.34 -8.71 27.55
CA VAL A 151 -14.85 -10.05 27.94
C VAL A 151 -14.85 -10.20 29.47
N ASN A 152 -13.82 -9.73 30.15
CA ASN A 152 -13.75 -9.82 31.62
C ASN A 152 -14.82 -8.96 32.29
N ALA A 153 -15.07 -7.74 31.80
CA ALA A 153 -16.15 -6.89 32.30
C ALA A 153 -17.53 -7.59 32.20
N PHE A 154 -17.81 -8.27 31.08
CA PHE A 154 -19.05 -9.04 30.95
C PHE A 154 -19.09 -10.29 31.84
N LYS A 155 -17.97 -10.94 32.14
CA LYS A 155 -17.89 -12.04 33.09
C LYS A 155 -18.16 -11.56 34.53
N GLU A 156 -17.63 -10.38 34.89
CA GLU A 156 -17.92 -9.77 36.21
C GLU A 156 -19.40 -9.42 36.32
N PHE A 157 -19.97 -8.75 35.32
CA PHE A 157 -21.39 -8.44 35.27
C PHE A 157 -22.27 -9.71 35.43
N HIS A 158 -21.92 -10.76 34.70
CA HIS A 158 -22.61 -12.04 34.83
C HIS A 158 -22.51 -12.63 36.25
N SER A 159 -21.29 -12.63 36.81
CA SER A 159 -21.05 -13.11 38.19
C SER A 159 -21.86 -12.31 39.22
N ASP A 160 -21.90 -11.00 39.08
CA ASP A 160 -22.66 -10.13 40.00
C ASP A 160 -24.16 -10.33 39.86
N THR A 161 -24.64 -10.65 38.67
CA THR A 161 -26.05 -11.03 38.42
C THR A 161 -26.39 -12.33 39.12
N VAL A 162 -25.60 -13.38 38.92
CA VAL A 162 -25.81 -14.66 39.55
C VAL A 162 -25.75 -14.59 41.08
N ASN A 163 -24.83 -13.83 41.60
CA ASN A 163 -24.60 -13.63 43.03
C ASN A 163 -25.53 -12.57 43.68
N LYS A 164 -26.51 -12.05 42.91
CA LYS A 164 -27.49 -11.04 43.36
C LYS A 164 -26.88 -9.80 44.02
N LYS A 165 -25.76 -9.31 43.46
CA LYS A 165 -25.03 -8.16 44.03
C LYS A 165 -25.62 -6.78 43.64
N PHE A 166 -26.74 -6.71 42.94
CA PHE A 166 -27.40 -5.47 42.51
C PHE A 166 -28.38 -4.89 43.56
N ASN A 167 -28.18 -5.19 44.84
CA ASN A 167 -28.98 -4.64 45.95
C ASN A 167 -28.36 -3.38 46.58
N ASP A 168 -27.49 -2.70 45.86
CA ASP A 168 -26.89 -1.44 46.33
C ASP A 168 -27.95 -0.33 46.27
N PRO A 169 -28.23 0.37 47.41
CA PRO A 169 -29.17 1.48 47.44
C PRO A 169 -28.86 2.65 46.55
N LYS A 170 -27.64 2.73 46.02
CA LYS A 170 -27.22 3.75 45.08
C LYS A 170 -27.63 3.48 43.62
N ILE A 171 -27.96 2.22 43.30
CA ILE A 171 -28.29 1.76 41.95
C ILE A 171 -29.65 1.09 41.86
N THR A 172 -30.33 0.86 42.97
CA THR A 172 -31.71 0.35 43.04
C THR A 172 -32.66 1.45 43.53
N VAL A 173 -33.80 1.57 42.83
CA VAL A 173 -34.90 2.48 43.18
C VAL A 173 -35.84 1.85 44.17
#